data_89245c48967ddf874063d70fdab46b8e
#
_entry.id   89245c48967ddf874063d70fdab46b8e
#
_cell.length_a   1.000
_cell.length_b   1.000
_cell.length_c   1.000
_cell.angle_alpha   90.00
_cell.angle_beta   90.00
_cell.angle_gamma   90.00
#
_symmetry.space_group_name_H-M   'P 1'
#
loop_
_entity.id
_entity.type
_entity.pdbx_description
1 polymer ?
#
loop_
_entity_poly.entity_id
_entity_poly.type
_entity_poly.pdbx_seq_one_letter_code
_entity_poly.pdbx_strand_id
1 'polypeptide(L)'
;SNNRGNSLTRVPRARRGRAAVASIMDALYWVFFSVLAAVVAVLLLAQLGTGTIVPNNGPLVAAFTKLRNNYIFVYMMMMGGDWLQGPYVYALYSHYGYGLKDIGRLFIAGFGASMLVGTVVGSLADKHGRKKAAMLYVVLYMLSCFTKHSPNFVVLMLGRVFGGVATSLLFSVFESWIVAEHFSRGFDEKWLGDTFSKAVFLGNGLIAILAGLVANFLVDNWQLGPVAPFDASATVLAIGGVVILLTWGENYGDAKSQVSLSTQFKAAAAAILGDTRIALLGAMQSFFEAAMYTFVFLWTPALSPAGELIHHGMIFACFMTASMAGSSLAPILMKRSRPETYMKYVFAVGALSLLVPFVYHTSTVQPDHLEISRGSEKYWKGMQPQGWIQLAAFCVFEVVVGLFWPSMMTMRAHYLPEDLRSTILNCFRIPLNLFVCIILYNVHLFPLSAMFGLCTAFLTAAVVCMVRL
;
A
#
# COMPACT_ATOMS: atom_id res chain seq x y z
N SER A 1 -27.07 -32.91 57.71
CA SER A 1 -27.59 -31.75 57.03
C SER A 1 -26.53 -31.11 56.16
N ASN A 2 -26.68 -31.39 54.88
CA ASN A 2 -25.82 -30.91 53.78
C ASN A 2 -26.20 -29.47 53.40
N ASN A 3 -25.27 -28.55 53.50
CA ASN A 3 -25.42 -27.23 52.95
C ASN A 3 -24.34 -27.01 51.86
N ARG A 4 -24.65 -27.42 50.61
CA ARG A 4 -23.84 -27.06 49.44
C ARG A 4 -24.25 -25.65 49.03
N GLY A 5 -23.49 -24.66 49.50
CA GLY A 5 -23.58 -23.29 49.04
C GLY A 5 -23.13 -23.16 47.58
N ASN A 6 -24.06 -22.73 46.71
CA ASN A 6 -23.85 -22.33 45.34
C ASN A 6 -22.87 -21.12 45.28
N SER A 7 -21.58 -21.37 45.07
CA SER A 7 -20.64 -20.30 44.73
C SER A 7 -20.78 -19.97 43.25
N LEU A 8 -21.80 -19.18 42.92
CA LEU A 8 -21.81 -18.40 41.70
C LEU A 8 -20.62 -17.46 41.72
N THR A 9 -19.54 -17.82 41.04
CA THR A 9 -18.34 -17.01 40.86
C THR A 9 -18.72 -15.68 40.20
N ARG A 10 -18.94 -14.65 41.03
CA ARG A 10 -19.13 -13.27 40.57
C ARG A 10 -17.85 -12.86 39.86
N VAL A 11 -17.89 -12.84 38.51
CA VAL A 11 -16.84 -12.25 37.67
C VAL A 11 -16.61 -10.83 38.21
N PRO A 12 -15.36 -10.46 38.56
CA PRO A 12 -15.05 -9.15 39.14
C PRO A 12 -15.62 -8.02 38.28
N ARG A 13 -16.24 -7.00 38.87
CA ARG A 13 -16.82 -5.83 38.16
C ARG A 13 -15.82 -5.20 37.16
N ALA A 14 -14.53 -5.22 37.48
CA ALA A 14 -13.45 -4.78 36.59
C ALA A 14 -13.35 -5.59 35.26
N ARG A 15 -13.58 -6.91 35.30
CA ARG A 15 -13.60 -7.74 34.09
C ARG A 15 -14.82 -7.46 33.20
N ARG A 16 -16.00 -7.22 33.78
CA ARG A 16 -17.23 -6.86 33.04
C ARG A 16 -17.09 -5.47 32.38
N GLY A 17 -16.53 -4.49 33.05
CA GLY A 17 -16.29 -3.17 32.48
C GLY A 17 -15.29 -3.22 31.31
N ARG A 18 -14.24 -4.05 31.41
CA ARG A 18 -13.25 -4.25 30.34
C ARG A 18 -13.86 -4.88 29.09
N ALA A 19 -14.66 -5.92 29.24
CA ALA A 19 -15.35 -6.58 28.14
C ALA A 19 -16.34 -5.64 27.42
N ALA A 20 -17.05 -4.80 28.17
CA ALA A 20 -17.98 -3.83 27.60
C ALA A 20 -17.25 -2.74 26.80
N VAL A 21 -16.12 -2.22 27.28
CA VAL A 21 -15.31 -1.22 26.56
C VAL A 21 -14.72 -1.82 25.29
N ALA A 22 -14.19 -3.04 25.32
CA ALA A 22 -13.69 -3.73 24.15
C ALA A 22 -14.79 -3.92 23.10
N SER A 23 -15.97 -4.38 23.50
CA SER A 23 -17.12 -4.56 22.61
C SER A 23 -17.62 -3.24 21.97
N ILE A 24 -17.59 -2.13 22.69
CA ILE A 24 -17.95 -0.81 22.16
C ILE A 24 -16.89 -0.35 21.14
N MET A 25 -15.62 -0.57 21.42
CA MET A 25 -14.54 -0.22 20.51
C MET A 25 -14.62 -1.02 19.20
N ASP A 26 -14.86 -2.31 19.29
CA ASP A 26 -15.08 -3.17 18.12
C ASP A 26 -16.26 -2.66 17.28
N ALA A 27 -17.38 -2.33 17.92
CA ALA A 27 -18.55 -1.79 17.25
C ALA A 27 -18.24 -0.45 16.52
N LEU A 28 -17.45 0.43 17.13
CA LEU A 28 -17.06 1.70 16.49
C LEU A 28 -16.21 1.49 15.22
N TYR A 29 -15.26 0.55 15.23
CA TYR A 29 -14.49 0.21 14.03
C TYR A 29 -15.39 -0.30 12.91
N TRP A 30 -16.35 -1.18 13.23
CA TRP A 30 -17.30 -1.70 12.24
C TRP A 30 -18.24 -0.63 11.70
N VAL A 31 -18.71 0.29 12.53
CA VAL A 31 -19.52 1.43 12.09
C VAL A 31 -18.72 2.31 11.14
N PHE A 32 -17.49 2.65 11.50
CA PHE A 32 -16.62 3.49 10.69
C PHE A 32 -16.32 2.83 9.33
N PHE A 33 -15.96 1.56 9.33
CA PHE A 33 -15.77 0.76 8.12
C PHE A 33 -17.03 0.70 7.25
N SER A 34 -18.19 0.46 7.85
CA SER A 34 -19.46 0.36 7.13
C SER A 34 -19.87 1.68 6.45
N VAL A 35 -19.61 2.81 7.09
CA VAL A 35 -19.82 4.13 6.48
C VAL A 35 -18.94 4.32 5.25
N LEU A 36 -17.65 4.00 5.35
CA LEU A 36 -16.72 4.06 4.22
C LEU A 36 -17.15 3.13 3.09
N ALA A 37 -17.52 1.89 3.42
CA ALA A 37 -17.99 0.90 2.44
C ALA A 37 -19.28 1.36 1.74
N ALA A 38 -20.19 1.99 2.45
CA ALA A 38 -21.41 2.58 1.86
C ALA A 38 -21.06 3.72 0.87
N VAL A 39 -20.09 4.58 1.21
CA VAL A 39 -19.61 5.62 0.30
C VAL A 39 -19.04 5.00 -0.98
N VAL A 40 -18.21 3.97 -0.85
CA VAL A 40 -17.65 3.24 -2.01
C VAL A 40 -18.76 2.64 -2.86
N ALA A 41 -19.75 1.98 -2.24
CA ALA A 41 -20.87 1.39 -2.95
C ALA A 41 -21.66 2.44 -3.78
N VAL A 42 -21.94 3.60 -3.19
CA VAL A 42 -22.61 4.72 -3.89
C VAL A 42 -21.77 5.21 -5.08
N LEU A 43 -20.46 5.39 -4.90
CA LEU A 43 -19.56 5.82 -5.97
C LEU A 43 -19.48 4.79 -7.10
N LEU A 44 -19.46 3.50 -6.80
CA LEU A 44 -19.46 2.42 -7.79
C LEU A 44 -20.80 2.36 -8.53
N LEU A 45 -21.93 2.50 -7.85
CA LEU A 45 -23.25 2.58 -8.48
C LEU A 45 -23.33 3.76 -9.46
N ALA A 46 -22.73 4.90 -9.12
CA ALA A 46 -22.66 6.07 -10.00
C ALA A 46 -21.82 5.85 -11.27
N GLN A 47 -20.98 4.80 -11.29
CA GLN A 47 -20.16 4.42 -12.44
C GLN A 47 -20.78 3.29 -13.29
N LEU A 48 -21.86 2.67 -12.84
CA LEU A 48 -22.52 1.61 -13.60
C LEU A 48 -22.96 2.16 -14.98
N GLY A 49 -22.62 1.42 -16.04
CA GLY A 49 -22.93 1.77 -17.44
C GLY A 49 -21.81 2.53 -18.17
N THR A 50 -20.65 2.80 -17.56
CA THR A 50 -19.54 3.50 -18.22
C THR A 50 -18.40 2.59 -18.68
N GLY A 51 -18.53 1.27 -18.55
CA GLY A 51 -17.50 0.30 -18.93
C GLY A 51 -17.37 0.15 -20.45
N THR A 52 -16.19 -0.21 -20.91
CA THR A 52 -15.93 -0.61 -22.31
C THR A 52 -16.73 -1.89 -22.59
N ILE A 53 -17.63 -1.83 -23.59
CA ILE A 53 -18.41 -3.02 -23.98
C ILE A 53 -17.49 -3.92 -24.81
N VAL A 54 -16.97 -4.98 -24.19
CA VAL A 54 -16.34 -6.08 -24.91
C VAL A 54 -17.47 -6.83 -25.63
N PRO A 55 -17.39 -7.07 -26.95
CA PRO A 55 -18.42 -7.84 -27.67
C PRO A 55 -18.67 -9.17 -26.98
N ASN A 56 -19.92 -9.61 -26.92
CA ASN A 56 -20.29 -10.76 -26.08
C ASN A 56 -20.14 -12.11 -26.79
N ASN A 57 -19.85 -12.18 -28.11
CA ASN A 57 -19.87 -13.38 -28.87
C ASN A 57 -18.65 -13.50 -29.80
N GLY A 58 -18.06 -14.70 -29.83
CA GLY A 58 -17.01 -15.12 -30.76
C GLY A 58 -15.89 -15.93 -30.09
N PRO A 59 -15.22 -16.80 -30.80
CA PRO A 59 -14.15 -17.66 -30.28
C PRO A 59 -12.96 -16.81 -29.78
N LEU A 60 -12.67 -15.66 -30.39
CA LEU A 60 -11.62 -14.75 -30.00
C LEU A 60 -11.93 -14.08 -28.64
N VAL A 61 -13.18 -13.70 -28.42
CA VAL A 61 -13.65 -13.11 -27.15
C VAL A 61 -13.60 -14.15 -26.03
N ALA A 62 -13.95 -15.41 -26.32
CA ALA A 62 -13.83 -16.49 -25.35
C ALA A 62 -12.36 -16.74 -24.94
N ALA A 63 -11.45 -16.76 -25.92
CA ALA A 63 -10.00 -16.88 -25.66
C ALA A 63 -9.44 -15.73 -24.85
N PHE A 64 -9.82 -14.48 -25.17
CA PHE A 64 -9.47 -13.29 -24.40
C PHE A 64 -10.01 -13.38 -22.97
N THR A 65 -11.29 -13.72 -22.80
CA THR A 65 -11.91 -13.82 -21.47
C THR A 65 -11.21 -14.86 -20.60
N LYS A 66 -10.80 -15.99 -21.17
CA LYS A 66 -10.03 -17.02 -20.47
C LYS A 66 -8.66 -16.49 -20.03
N LEU A 67 -7.91 -15.82 -20.90
CA LEU A 67 -6.63 -15.21 -20.57
C LEU A 67 -6.79 -14.15 -19.48
N ARG A 68 -7.71 -13.21 -19.67
CA ARG A 68 -7.99 -12.14 -18.71
C ARG A 68 -8.34 -12.67 -17.34
N ASN A 69 -9.27 -13.61 -17.24
CA ASN A 69 -9.72 -14.13 -15.95
C ASN A 69 -8.60 -14.91 -15.24
N ASN A 70 -7.78 -15.66 -15.96
CA ASN A 70 -6.60 -16.32 -15.41
C ASN A 70 -5.60 -15.29 -14.86
N TYR A 71 -5.28 -14.26 -15.64
CA TYR A 71 -4.39 -13.19 -15.22
C TYR A 71 -4.91 -12.47 -13.97
N ILE A 72 -6.18 -12.06 -13.98
CA ILE A 72 -6.80 -11.36 -12.83
C ILE A 72 -6.76 -12.25 -11.60
N PHE A 73 -7.05 -13.54 -11.70
CA PHE A 73 -6.97 -14.44 -10.56
C PHE A 73 -5.56 -14.52 -9.99
N VAL A 74 -4.54 -14.72 -10.84
CA VAL A 74 -3.13 -14.71 -10.40
C VAL A 74 -2.76 -13.37 -9.79
N TYR A 75 -3.12 -12.26 -10.42
CA TYR A 75 -2.83 -10.91 -9.92
C TYR A 75 -3.45 -10.68 -8.54
N MET A 76 -4.70 -11.10 -8.33
CA MET A 76 -5.36 -11.04 -7.01
C MET A 76 -4.61 -11.85 -5.96
N MET A 77 -4.11 -13.05 -6.29
CA MET A 77 -3.32 -13.85 -5.35
C MET A 77 -1.99 -13.16 -5.00
N MET A 78 -1.30 -12.62 -5.99
CA MET A 78 -0.02 -11.93 -5.77
C MET A 78 -0.20 -10.65 -4.95
N MET A 79 -1.21 -9.85 -5.29
CA MET A 79 -1.57 -8.65 -4.53
C MET A 79 -2.07 -9.00 -3.11
N GLY A 80 -2.85 -10.08 -2.96
CA GLY A 80 -3.29 -10.56 -1.65
C GLY A 80 -2.13 -10.95 -0.75
N GLY A 81 -1.12 -11.61 -1.32
CA GLY A 81 0.11 -11.93 -0.60
C GLY A 81 0.89 -10.68 -0.16
N ASP A 82 0.88 -9.62 -0.96
CA ASP A 82 1.51 -8.33 -0.62
C ASP A 82 0.70 -7.61 0.48
N TRP A 83 -0.60 -7.43 0.29
CA TRP A 83 -1.45 -6.69 1.21
C TRP A 83 -1.62 -7.32 2.60
N LEU A 84 -1.60 -8.66 2.72
CA LEU A 84 -1.69 -9.36 4.01
C LEU A 84 -0.55 -9.00 4.97
N GLN A 85 0.62 -8.64 4.46
CA GLN A 85 1.78 -8.27 5.28
C GLN A 85 1.69 -6.84 5.83
N GLY A 86 0.98 -5.94 5.13
CA GLY A 86 0.94 -4.50 5.41
C GLY A 86 0.52 -4.15 6.84
N PRO A 87 -0.63 -4.61 7.34
CA PRO A 87 -1.20 -4.20 8.62
C PRO A 87 -0.31 -4.46 9.83
N TYR A 88 0.40 -5.58 9.84
CA TYR A 88 1.09 -6.07 11.03
C TYR A 88 2.61 -6.00 10.97
N VAL A 89 3.22 -5.51 9.89
CA VAL A 89 4.70 -5.48 9.77
C VAL A 89 5.36 -4.63 10.84
N TYR A 90 4.81 -3.46 11.14
CA TYR A 90 5.31 -2.60 12.23
C TYR A 90 5.04 -3.23 13.59
N ALA A 91 3.81 -3.67 13.81
CA ALA A 91 3.37 -4.30 15.06
C ALA A 91 4.18 -5.56 15.40
N LEU A 92 4.53 -6.39 14.40
CA LEU A 92 5.39 -7.56 14.57
C LEU A 92 6.78 -7.17 15.07
N TYR A 93 7.42 -6.18 14.46
CA TYR A 93 8.74 -5.76 14.89
C TYR A 93 8.73 -5.15 16.29
N SER A 94 7.69 -4.37 16.61
CA SER A 94 7.46 -3.85 17.96
C SER A 94 7.22 -4.99 18.97
N HIS A 95 6.47 -6.03 18.58
CA HIS A 95 6.25 -7.23 19.40
C HIS A 95 7.57 -7.97 19.73
N TYR A 96 8.53 -7.99 18.81
CA TYR A 96 9.87 -8.52 19.03
C TYR A 96 10.76 -7.63 19.89
N GLY A 97 10.27 -6.45 20.31
CA GLY A 97 10.98 -5.54 21.18
C GLY A 97 11.87 -4.52 20.46
N TYR A 98 11.75 -4.41 19.13
CA TYR A 98 12.49 -3.41 18.37
C TYR A 98 11.89 -2.01 18.56
N GLY A 99 12.75 -1.03 18.80
CA GLY A 99 12.36 0.36 18.88
C GLY A 99 12.24 1.03 17.50
N LEU A 100 11.72 2.26 17.50
CA LEU A 100 11.45 3.04 16.28
C LEU A 100 12.66 3.11 15.33
N LYS A 101 13.88 3.26 15.88
CA LYS A 101 15.14 3.31 15.13
C LYS A 101 15.42 2.02 14.34
N ASP A 102 15.27 0.87 14.98
CA ASP A 102 15.58 -0.42 14.35
C ASP A 102 14.48 -0.83 13.37
N ILE A 103 13.21 -0.52 13.68
CA ILE A 103 12.11 -0.68 12.73
C ILE A 103 12.35 0.21 11.50
N GLY A 104 12.77 1.47 11.69
CA GLY A 104 13.15 2.36 10.58
C GLY A 104 14.22 1.76 9.68
N ARG A 105 15.28 1.16 10.26
CA ARG A 105 16.35 0.49 9.49
C ARG A 105 15.83 -0.70 8.68
N LEU A 106 14.91 -1.49 9.23
CA LEU A 106 14.25 -2.59 8.53
C LEU A 106 13.43 -2.08 7.34
N PHE A 107 12.72 -0.97 7.49
CA PHE A 107 11.97 -0.36 6.37
C PHE A 107 12.91 0.21 5.30
N ILE A 108 14.01 0.87 5.69
CA ILE A 108 15.04 1.35 4.76
C ILE A 108 15.61 0.20 3.92
N ALA A 109 15.89 -0.95 4.52
CA ALA A 109 16.38 -2.12 3.79
C ALA A 109 15.39 -2.56 2.70
N GLY A 110 14.09 -2.58 3.00
CA GLY A 110 13.04 -2.91 2.02
C GLY A 110 12.94 -1.88 0.90
N PHE A 111 12.82 -0.59 1.23
CA PHE A 111 12.75 0.50 0.24
C PHE A 111 14.02 0.62 -0.59
N GLY A 112 15.20 0.52 0.06
CA GLY A 112 16.49 0.55 -0.61
C GLY A 112 16.69 -0.61 -1.59
N ALA A 113 16.32 -1.84 -1.19
CA ALA A 113 16.36 -3.00 -2.07
C ALA A 113 15.43 -2.83 -3.27
N SER A 114 14.20 -2.33 -3.04
CA SER A 114 13.26 -2.05 -4.13
C SER A 114 13.79 -0.97 -5.08
N MET A 115 14.40 0.08 -4.55
CA MET A 115 14.99 1.16 -5.36
C MET A 115 16.12 0.65 -6.24
N LEU A 116 17.08 -0.09 -5.67
CA LEU A 116 18.27 -0.56 -6.39
C LEU A 116 17.90 -1.61 -7.46
N VAL A 117 17.03 -2.56 -7.12
CA VAL A 117 16.66 -3.65 -8.02
C VAL A 117 15.60 -3.22 -9.03
N GLY A 118 14.67 -2.34 -8.62
CA GLY A 118 13.57 -1.88 -9.47
C GLY A 118 14.01 -1.25 -10.79
N THR A 119 15.21 -0.65 -10.83
CA THR A 119 15.77 -0.04 -12.06
C THR A 119 16.20 -1.06 -13.11
N VAL A 120 16.52 -2.29 -12.70
CA VAL A 120 17.09 -3.32 -13.58
C VAL A 120 16.23 -4.58 -13.71
N VAL A 121 15.31 -4.79 -12.78
CA VAL A 121 14.54 -6.06 -12.71
C VAL A 121 13.67 -6.30 -13.94
N GLY A 122 13.09 -5.25 -14.52
CA GLY A 122 12.30 -5.35 -15.74
C GLY A 122 13.14 -5.87 -16.92
N SER A 123 14.31 -5.28 -17.15
CA SER A 123 15.22 -5.72 -18.22
C SER A 123 15.73 -7.14 -18.00
N LEU A 124 15.99 -7.54 -16.76
CA LEU A 124 16.37 -8.92 -16.44
C LEU A 124 15.25 -9.90 -16.70
N ALA A 125 14.00 -9.55 -16.36
CA ALA A 125 12.82 -10.36 -16.64
C ALA A 125 12.57 -10.51 -18.15
N ASP A 126 12.75 -9.43 -18.91
CA ASP A 126 12.61 -9.44 -20.36
C ASP A 126 13.64 -10.35 -21.04
N LYS A 127 14.85 -10.39 -20.51
CA LYS A 127 15.96 -11.21 -21.03
C LYS A 127 15.85 -12.69 -20.62
N HIS A 128 15.50 -12.97 -19.38
CA HIS A 128 15.56 -14.34 -18.80
C HIS A 128 14.22 -15.06 -18.77
N GLY A 129 13.14 -14.35 -19.08
CA GLY A 129 11.78 -14.88 -19.10
C GLY A 129 10.91 -14.31 -17.98
N ARG A 130 9.75 -13.80 -18.35
CA ARG A 130 8.82 -13.13 -17.44
C ARG A 130 8.08 -14.11 -16.52
N LYS A 131 7.76 -15.33 -16.99
CA LYS A 131 7.21 -16.37 -16.11
C LYS A 131 8.21 -16.77 -15.03
N LYS A 132 9.49 -16.95 -15.37
CA LYS A 132 10.55 -17.26 -14.40
C LYS A 132 10.72 -16.13 -13.38
N ALA A 133 10.63 -14.88 -13.84
CA ALA A 133 10.70 -13.72 -12.95
C ALA A 133 9.46 -13.62 -12.01
N ALA A 134 8.26 -13.98 -12.50
CA ALA A 134 7.07 -14.09 -11.66
C ALA A 134 7.22 -15.21 -10.61
N MET A 135 7.82 -16.33 -10.96
CA MET A 135 8.13 -17.38 -9.99
C MET A 135 9.20 -16.97 -8.97
N LEU A 136 10.20 -16.21 -9.42
CA LEU A 136 11.20 -15.61 -8.51
C LEU A 136 10.54 -14.68 -7.48
N TYR A 137 9.54 -13.86 -7.90
CA TYR A 137 8.72 -13.07 -7.00
C TYR A 137 8.09 -13.94 -5.91
N VAL A 138 7.40 -15.02 -6.30
CA VAL A 138 6.74 -15.93 -5.36
C VAL A 138 7.73 -16.48 -4.34
N VAL A 139 8.86 -17.00 -4.79
CA VAL A 139 9.88 -17.59 -3.92
C VAL A 139 10.47 -16.55 -2.96
N LEU A 140 10.89 -15.38 -3.45
CA LEU A 140 11.49 -14.35 -2.61
C LEU A 140 10.50 -13.81 -1.58
N TYR A 141 9.22 -13.65 -1.97
CA TYR A 141 8.25 -13.13 -1.04
C TYR A 141 7.84 -14.15 0.02
N MET A 142 7.73 -15.43 -0.34
CA MET A 142 7.54 -16.51 0.65
C MET A 142 8.72 -16.60 1.62
N LEU A 143 9.96 -16.50 1.13
CA LEU A 143 11.16 -16.44 1.98
C LEU A 143 11.09 -15.22 2.91
N SER A 144 10.66 -14.06 2.42
CA SER A 144 10.43 -12.88 3.25
C SER A 144 9.42 -13.17 4.37
N CYS A 145 8.32 -13.86 4.08
CA CYS A 145 7.32 -14.25 5.08
C CYS A 145 7.92 -15.19 6.14
N PHE A 146 8.66 -16.21 5.73
CA PHE A 146 9.28 -17.17 6.67
C PHE A 146 10.31 -16.52 7.59
N THR A 147 11.02 -15.47 7.16
CA THR A 147 11.93 -14.73 8.06
C THR A 147 11.22 -14.09 9.24
N LYS A 148 9.89 -13.87 9.16
CA LYS A 148 9.10 -13.23 10.23
C LYS A 148 8.91 -14.12 11.47
N HIS A 149 9.18 -15.41 11.38
CA HIS A 149 9.19 -16.31 12.54
C HIS A 149 10.42 -16.14 13.44
N SER A 150 11.48 -15.50 12.95
CA SER A 150 12.68 -15.27 13.72
C SER A 150 12.70 -13.84 14.29
N PRO A 151 12.93 -13.66 15.61
CA PRO A 151 13.14 -12.36 16.20
C PRO A 151 14.53 -11.76 15.90
N ASN A 152 15.41 -12.49 15.20
CA ASN A 152 16.77 -12.05 14.92
C ASN A 152 16.77 -10.91 13.89
N PHE A 153 17.41 -9.78 14.23
CA PHE A 153 17.47 -8.58 13.42
C PHE A 153 18.05 -8.81 12.01
N VAL A 154 19.12 -9.61 11.92
CA VAL A 154 19.76 -9.90 10.61
C VAL A 154 18.85 -10.72 9.71
N VAL A 155 18.14 -11.69 10.28
CA VAL A 155 17.15 -12.53 9.54
C VAL A 155 16.00 -11.65 9.03
N LEU A 156 15.49 -10.76 9.88
CA LEU A 156 14.45 -9.80 9.51
C LEU A 156 14.94 -8.82 8.42
N MET A 157 16.20 -8.37 8.52
CA MET A 157 16.83 -7.50 7.53
C MET A 157 16.90 -8.20 6.16
N LEU A 158 17.35 -9.46 6.10
CA LEU A 158 17.34 -10.26 4.88
C LEU A 158 15.92 -10.42 4.31
N GLY A 159 14.95 -10.69 5.19
CA GLY A 159 13.56 -10.76 4.79
C GLY A 159 13.03 -9.44 4.19
N ARG A 160 13.47 -8.29 4.70
CA ARG A 160 13.12 -6.97 4.12
C ARG A 160 13.77 -6.76 2.75
N VAL A 161 15.00 -7.21 2.55
CA VAL A 161 15.66 -7.18 1.23
C VAL A 161 14.91 -8.06 0.24
N PHE A 162 14.57 -9.31 0.60
CA PHE A 162 13.77 -10.20 -0.25
C PHE A 162 12.41 -9.59 -0.61
N GLY A 163 11.70 -9.02 0.38
CA GLY A 163 10.44 -8.34 0.17
C GLY A 163 10.58 -7.13 -0.77
N GLY A 164 11.62 -6.31 -0.63
CA GLY A 164 11.86 -5.16 -1.50
C GLY A 164 12.13 -5.57 -2.95
N VAL A 165 12.94 -6.61 -3.18
CA VAL A 165 13.15 -7.18 -4.52
C VAL A 165 11.85 -7.72 -5.09
N ALA A 166 11.08 -8.48 -4.29
CA ALA A 166 9.79 -9.02 -4.68
C ALA A 166 8.79 -7.92 -5.07
N THR A 167 8.70 -6.84 -4.29
CA THR A 167 7.83 -5.69 -4.62
C THR A 167 8.19 -5.09 -5.99
N SER A 168 9.48 -4.99 -6.33
CA SER A 168 9.89 -4.51 -7.66
C SER A 168 9.46 -5.43 -8.79
N LEU A 169 9.52 -6.75 -8.57
CA LEU A 169 9.02 -7.75 -9.52
C LEU A 169 7.51 -7.66 -9.68
N LEU A 170 6.76 -7.48 -8.58
CA LEU A 170 5.29 -7.37 -8.59
C LEU A 170 4.80 -6.26 -9.52
N PHE A 171 5.40 -5.08 -9.41
CA PHE A 171 4.98 -3.90 -10.18
C PHE A 171 5.59 -3.78 -11.58
N SER A 172 6.33 -4.80 -12.05
CA SER A 172 6.92 -4.77 -13.39
C SER A 172 6.58 -6.02 -14.22
N VAL A 173 6.79 -7.20 -13.65
CA VAL A 173 6.78 -8.44 -14.40
C VAL A 173 5.38 -8.88 -14.80
N PHE A 174 4.41 -8.76 -13.92
CA PHE A 174 3.03 -9.21 -14.14
C PHE A 174 2.35 -8.39 -15.24
N GLU A 175 2.56 -7.08 -15.24
CA GLU A 175 2.08 -6.18 -16.29
C GLU A 175 2.75 -6.50 -17.62
N SER A 176 4.08 -6.61 -17.65
CA SER A 176 4.83 -6.91 -18.86
C SER A 176 4.44 -8.26 -19.46
N TRP A 177 4.16 -9.27 -18.61
CA TRP A 177 3.73 -10.59 -19.08
C TRP A 177 2.38 -10.54 -19.79
N ILE A 178 1.36 -9.90 -19.18
CA ILE A 178 0.02 -9.85 -19.79
C ILE A 178 0.01 -9.00 -21.06
N VAL A 179 0.77 -7.91 -21.12
CA VAL A 179 0.90 -7.08 -22.32
C VAL A 179 1.44 -7.89 -23.49
N ALA A 180 2.54 -8.61 -23.28
CA ALA A 180 3.12 -9.45 -24.33
C ALA A 180 2.18 -10.58 -24.78
N GLU A 181 1.55 -11.27 -23.82
CA GLU A 181 0.63 -12.37 -24.09
C GLU A 181 -0.63 -11.89 -24.82
N HIS A 182 -1.11 -10.69 -24.49
CA HIS A 182 -2.26 -10.05 -25.12
C HIS A 182 -2.00 -9.77 -26.62
N PHE A 183 -0.90 -9.10 -26.92
CA PHE A 183 -0.56 -8.74 -28.29
C PHE A 183 -0.11 -9.95 -29.13
N SER A 184 0.59 -10.92 -28.54
CA SER A 184 0.99 -12.16 -29.25
C SER A 184 -0.20 -12.98 -29.74
N ARG A 185 -1.36 -12.87 -29.06
CA ARG A 185 -2.63 -13.53 -29.46
C ARG A 185 -3.51 -12.71 -30.41
N GLY A 186 -3.08 -11.48 -30.74
CA GLY A 186 -3.80 -10.61 -31.65
C GLY A 186 -5.10 -10.03 -31.08
N PHE A 187 -5.19 -9.84 -29.76
CA PHE A 187 -6.34 -9.21 -29.12
C PHE A 187 -6.34 -7.69 -29.32
N ASP A 188 -7.53 -7.10 -29.34
CA ASP A 188 -7.71 -5.63 -29.49
C ASP A 188 -7.08 -4.90 -28.31
N GLU A 189 -6.30 -3.86 -28.60
CA GLU A 189 -5.62 -3.01 -27.58
C GLU A 189 -6.59 -2.45 -26.53
N LYS A 190 -7.82 -2.08 -26.94
CA LYS A 190 -8.85 -1.55 -26.04
C LYS A 190 -9.24 -2.53 -24.93
N TRP A 191 -9.14 -3.84 -25.17
CA TRP A 191 -9.47 -4.87 -24.19
C TRP A 191 -8.41 -4.99 -23.09
N LEU A 192 -7.18 -4.56 -23.35
CA LEU A 192 -6.10 -4.53 -22.36
C LEU A 192 -6.42 -3.53 -21.25
N GLY A 193 -6.98 -2.36 -21.62
CA GLY A 193 -7.44 -1.36 -20.65
C GLY A 193 -8.53 -1.89 -19.70
N ASP A 194 -9.48 -2.71 -20.21
CA ASP A 194 -10.49 -3.40 -19.39
C ASP A 194 -9.83 -4.39 -18.41
N THR A 195 -8.81 -5.12 -18.86
CA THR A 195 -8.06 -6.05 -18.01
C THR A 195 -7.36 -5.32 -16.85
N PHE A 196 -6.66 -4.23 -17.14
CA PHE A 196 -5.97 -3.45 -16.11
C PHE A 196 -6.94 -2.78 -15.13
N SER A 197 -8.04 -2.21 -15.63
CA SER A 197 -9.06 -1.61 -14.75
C SER A 197 -9.62 -2.62 -13.77
N LYS A 198 -9.92 -3.84 -14.23
CA LYS A 198 -10.43 -4.91 -13.36
C LYS A 198 -9.35 -5.43 -12.40
N ALA A 199 -8.11 -5.59 -12.87
CA ALA A 199 -7.01 -6.04 -12.04
C ALA A 199 -6.73 -5.05 -10.88
N VAL A 200 -6.68 -3.75 -11.18
CA VAL A 200 -6.49 -2.71 -10.17
C VAL A 200 -7.68 -2.65 -9.20
N PHE A 201 -8.91 -2.66 -9.71
CA PHE A 201 -10.11 -2.63 -8.87
C PHE A 201 -10.17 -3.82 -7.92
N LEU A 202 -9.93 -5.04 -8.42
CA LEU A 202 -9.97 -6.25 -7.62
C LEU A 202 -8.74 -6.41 -6.73
N GLY A 203 -7.52 -6.23 -7.27
CA GLY A 203 -6.27 -6.47 -6.56
C GLY A 203 -5.93 -5.37 -5.56
N ASN A 204 -5.94 -4.10 -5.99
CA ASN A 204 -5.57 -2.97 -5.12
C ASN A 204 -6.75 -2.41 -4.32
N GLY A 205 -7.99 -2.69 -4.75
CA GLY A 205 -9.19 -2.30 -4.01
C GLY A 205 -9.71 -3.44 -3.13
N LEU A 206 -10.49 -4.35 -3.71
CA LEU A 206 -11.22 -5.38 -2.96
C LEU A 206 -10.27 -6.30 -2.15
N ILE A 207 -9.22 -6.82 -2.77
CA ILE A 207 -8.28 -7.76 -2.11
C ILE A 207 -7.52 -7.05 -0.98
N ALA A 208 -7.16 -5.78 -1.13
CA ALA A 208 -6.51 -5.02 -0.07
C ALA A 208 -7.41 -4.85 1.17
N ILE A 209 -8.71 -4.58 0.95
CA ILE A 209 -9.71 -4.51 2.03
C ILE A 209 -9.85 -5.88 2.71
N LEU A 210 -10.01 -6.94 1.91
CA LEU A 210 -10.14 -8.31 2.44
C LEU A 210 -8.88 -8.74 3.20
N ALA A 211 -7.70 -8.37 2.73
CA ALA A 211 -6.44 -8.66 3.43
C ALA A 211 -6.39 -8.02 4.82
N GLY A 212 -6.86 -6.78 4.96
CA GLY A 212 -6.99 -6.13 6.28
C GLY A 212 -7.96 -6.87 7.20
N LEU A 213 -9.14 -7.25 6.69
CA LEU A 213 -10.14 -7.99 7.47
C LEU A 213 -9.65 -9.40 7.86
N VAL A 214 -9.02 -10.12 6.93
CA VAL A 214 -8.44 -11.46 7.19
C VAL A 214 -7.32 -11.35 8.21
N ALA A 215 -6.43 -10.38 8.07
CA ALA A 215 -5.34 -10.17 9.02
C ALA A 215 -5.87 -9.85 10.43
N ASN A 216 -6.91 -9.01 10.54
CA ASN A 216 -7.59 -8.74 11.79
C ASN A 216 -8.21 -10.00 12.40
N PHE A 217 -8.87 -10.80 11.57
CA PHE A 217 -9.51 -12.04 12.02
C PHE A 217 -8.48 -13.05 12.56
N LEU A 218 -7.34 -13.20 11.88
CA LEU A 218 -6.28 -14.10 12.31
C LEU A 218 -5.62 -13.65 13.62
N VAL A 219 -5.36 -12.36 13.77
CA VAL A 219 -4.59 -11.84 14.93
C VAL A 219 -5.49 -11.52 16.10
N ASP A 220 -6.57 -10.76 15.89
CA ASP A 220 -7.38 -10.23 16.99
C ASP A 220 -8.50 -11.19 17.40
N ASN A 221 -9.17 -11.89 16.46
CA ASN A 221 -10.24 -12.81 16.76
C ASN A 221 -9.73 -14.21 17.12
N TRP A 222 -8.88 -14.79 16.28
CA TRP A 222 -8.31 -16.13 16.53
C TRP A 222 -7.06 -16.13 17.42
N GLN A 223 -6.50 -14.95 17.70
CA GLN A 223 -5.33 -14.78 18.58
C GLN A 223 -4.10 -15.61 18.17
N LEU A 224 -3.93 -15.83 16.86
CA LEU A 224 -2.79 -16.60 16.33
C LEU A 224 -1.46 -15.82 16.36
N GLY A 225 -1.49 -14.55 16.79
CA GLY A 225 -0.32 -13.70 16.90
C GLY A 225 0.02 -12.93 15.62
N PRO A 226 0.94 -11.94 15.71
CA PRO A 226 1.22 -11.00 14.63
C PRO A 226 1.97 -11.62 13.43
N VAL A 227 2.41 -12.88 13.50
CA VAL A 227 3.04 -13.61 12.39
C VAL A 227 2.01 -14.26 11.47
N ALA A 228 0.81 -14.58 11.96
CA ALA A 228 -0.21 -15.31 11.21
C ALA A 228 -0.60 -14.67 9.84
N PRO A 229 -0.69 -13.35 9.68
CA PRO A 229 -0.92 -12.74 8.36
C PRO A 229 0.19 -13.03 7.35
N PHE A 230 1.44 -13.21 7.80
CA PHE A 230 2.56 -13.56 6.92
C PHE A 230 2.48 -15.02 6.48
N ASP A 231 2.00 -15.93 7.33
CA ASP A 231 1.75 -17.33 6.97
C ASP A 231 0.60 -17.43 5.96
N ALA A 232 -0.48 -16.69 6.17
CA ALA A 232 -1.56 -16.57 5.20
C ALA A 232 -1.06 -16.00 3.88
N SER A 233 -0.20 -14.98 3.90
CA SER A 233 0.45 -14.42 2.72
C SER A 233 1.26 -15.48 1.97
N ALA A 234 2.13 -16.24 2.66
CA ALA A 234 2.92 -17.30 2.05
C ALA A 234 2.03 -18.38 1.40
N THR A 235 0.91 -18.72 2.05
CA THR A 235 -0.06 -19.69 1.53
C THR A 235 -0.72 -19.20 0.24
N VAL A 236 -1.20 -17.95 0.22
CA VAL A 236 -1.81 -17.33 -0.97
C VAL A 236 -0.80 -17.22 -2.12
N LEU A 237 0.43 -16.83 -1.82
CA LEU A 237 1.52 -16.77 -2.80
C LEU A 237 1.85 -18.16 -3.39
N ALA A 238 1.88 -19.20 -2.56
CA ALA A 238 2.11 -20.56 -3.02
C ALA A 238 1.01 -21.04 -3.96
N ILE A 239 -0.27 -20.80 -3.62
CA ILE A 239 -1.42 -21.13 -4.48
C ILE A 239 -1.30 -20.42 -5.81
N GLY A 240 -1.08 -19.12 -5.81
CA GLY A 240 -0.91 -18.34 -7.04
C GLY A 240 0.31 -18.77 -7.86
N GLY A 241 1.43 -19.14 -7.19
CA GLY A 241 2.62 -19.70 -7.83
C GLY A 241 2.34 -21.02 -8.56
N VAL A 242 1.57 -21.92 -7.95
CA VAL A 242 1.12 -23.15 -8.60
C VAL A 242 0.28 -22.84 -9.85
N VAL A 243 -0.63 -21.87 -9.77
CA VAL A 243 -1.44 -21.47 -10.93
C VAL A 243 -0.55 -20.91 -12.05
N ILE A 244 0.44 -20.07 -11.74
CA ILE A 244 1.41 -19.55 -12.71
C ILE A 244 2.15 -20.71 -13.37
N LEU A 245 2.64 -21.69 -12.61
CA LEU A 245 3.37 -22.84 -13.15
C LEU A 245 2.53 -23.63 -14.14
N LEU A 246 1.25 -23.84 -13.84
CA LEU A 246 0.35 -24.69 -14.62
C LEU A 246 -0.25 -23.98 -15.83
N THR A 247 -0.43 -22.65 -15.78
CA THR A 247 -1.27 -21.94 -16.76
C THR A 247 -0.54 -20.90 -17.61
N TRP A 248 0.60 -20.35 -17.11
CA TRP A 248 1.33 -19.33 -17.83
C TRP A 248 2.37 -19.92 -18.77
N GLY A 249 2.41 -19.40 -20.01
CA GLY A 249 3.51 -19.62 -20.94
C GLY A 249 4.70 -18.72 -20.61
N GLU A 250 5.91 -19.11 -21.03
CA GLU A 250 7.05 -18.22 -20.97
C GLU A 250 6.98 -17.18 -22.09
N ASN A 251 7.26 -15.93 -21.78
CA ASN A 251 7.45 -14.90 -22.78
C ASN A 251 8.62 -13.98 -22.41
N TYR A 252 9.13 -13.28 -23.42
CA TYR A 252 10.35 -12.48 -23.33
C TYR A 252 10.07 -11.07 -23.87
N GLY A 253 10.93 -10.11 -23.50
CA GLY A 253 10.93 -8.80 -24.12
C GLY A 253 11.62 -8.80 -25.48
N ASP A 254 11.43 -7.72 -26.26
CA ASP A 254 12.08 -7.56 -27.55
C ASP A 254 13.59 -7.44 -27.40
N ALA A 255 14.33 -8.39 -27.98
CA ALA A 255 15.79 -8.43 -27.94
C ALA A 255 16.46 -7.26 -28.71
N LYS A 256 15.68 -6.45 -29.43
CA LYS A 256 16.20 -5.36 -30.29
C LYS A 256 16.40 -4.02 -29.61
N SER A 257 15.88 -3.79 -28.41
CA SER A 257 16.06 -2.52 -27.71
C SER A 257 17.30 -2.52 -26.78
N GLN A 258 18.48 -2.82 -27.32
CA GLN A 258 19.74 -2.72 -26.57
C GLN A 258 20.32 -1.29 -26.56
N VAL A 259 19.50 -0.31 -26.24
CA VAL A 259 20.07 1.00 -25.85
C VAL A 259 20.66 0.85 -24.46
N SER A 260 21.93 1.22 -24.28
CA SER A 260 22.60 1.18 -22.97
C SER A 260 21.75 1.89 -21.92
N LEU A 261 21.55 1.27 -20.75
CA LEU A 261 20.85 1.89 -19.61
C LEU A 261 21.39 3.30 -19.30
N SER A 262 22.69 3.47 -19.35
CA SER A 262 23.35 4.78 -19.15
C SER A 262 22.87 5.83 -20.16
N THR A 263 22.69 5.47 -21.42
CA THR A 263 22.20 6.38 -22.46
C THR A 263 20.73 6.73 -22.23
N GLN A 264 19.91 5.76 -21.84
CA GLN A 264 18.49 6.00 -21.51
C GLN A 264 18.34 6.93 -20.30
N PHE A 265 19.13 6.72 -19.23
CA PHE A 265 19.12 7.60 -18.06
C PHE A 265 19.59 9.03 -18.39
N LYS A 266 20.61 9.19 -19.22
CA LYS A 266 21.06 10.52 -19.68
C LYS A 266 19.98 11.23 -20.50
N ALA A 267 19.31 10.51 -21.41
CA ALA A 267 18.20 11.07 -22.20
C ALA A 267 17.01 11.46 -21.31
N ALA A 268 16.63 10.63 -20.34
CA ALA A 268 15.58 10.93 -19.38
C ALA A 268 15.92 12.15 -18.52
N ALA A 269 17.15 12.24 -18.00
CA ALA A 269 17.61 13.40 -17.25
C ALA A 269 17.59 14.69 -18.09
N ALA A 270 18.03 14.61 -19.35
CA ALA A 270 17.96 15.73 -20.29
C ALA A 270 16.51 16.17 -20.55
N ALA A 271 15.57 15.23 -20.72
CA ALA A 271 14.15 15.52 -20.89
C ALA A 271 13.55 16.22 -19.66
N ILE A 272 13.89 15.73 -18.44
CA ILE A 272 13.41 16.32 -17.17
C ILE A 272 13.95 17.75 -16.99
N LEU A 273 15.23 17.97 -17.29
CA LEU A 273 15.87 19.29 -17.14
C LEU A 273 15.47 20.26 -18.25
N GLY A 274 15.11 19.74 -19.43
CA GLY A 274 14.73 20.53 -20.60
C GLY A 274 13.27 21.00 -20.61
N ASP A 275 12.37 20.30 -19.90
CA ASP A 275 10.95 20.68 -19.81
C ASP A 275 10.53 20.85 -18.35
N THR A 276 10.24 22.08 -17.97
CA THR A 276 9.78 22.46 -16.63
C THR A 276 8.52 21.70 -16.22
N ARG A 277 7.64 21.35 -17.16
CA ARG A 277 6.40 20.60 -16.87
C ARG A 277 6.71 19.18 -16.41
N ILE A 278 7.65 18.52 -17.08
CA ILE A 278 8.11 17.18 -16.70
C ILE A 278 8.76 17.23 -15.31
N ALA A 279 9.62 18.25 -15.07
CA ALA A 279 10.27 18.44 -13.77
C ALA A 279 9.25 18.70 -12.64
N LEU A 280 8.25 19.56 -12.85
CA LEU A 280 7.17 19.82 -11.89
C LEU A 280 6.34 18.57 -11.60
N LEU A 281 6.03 17.79 -12.64
CA LEU A 281 5.29 16.53 -12.49
C LEU A 281 6.07 15.52 -11.64
N GLY A 282 7.37 15.40 -11.89
CA GLY A 282 8.27 14.55 -11.08
C GLY A 282 8.40 15.02 -9.64
N ALA A 283 8.49 16.33 -9.43
CA ALA A 283 8.55 16.92 -8.09
C ALA A 283 7.26 16.65 -7.30
N MET A 284 6.08 16.91 -7.90
CA MET A 284 4.78 16.61 -7.26
C MET A 284 4.67 15.15 -6.87
N GLN A 285 5.05 14.23 -7.77
CA GLN A 285 5.04 12.80 -7.49
C GLN A 285 5.98 12.46 -6.33
N SER A 286 7.21 12.96 -6.36
CA SER A 286 8.21 12.67 -5.33
C SER A 286 7.78 13.19 -3.96
N PHE A 287 7.24 14.40 -3.87
CA PHE A 287 6.73 14.97 -2.63
C PHE A 287 5.54 14.20 -2.08
N PHE A 288 4.57 13.88 -2.94
CA PHE A 288 3.38 13.13 -2.52
C PHE A 288 3.73 11.73 -2.04
N GLU A 289 4.49 10.98 -2.81
CA GLU A 289 4.87 9.61 -2.45
C GLU A 289 5.79 9.59 -1.22
N ALA A 290 6.67 10.59 -1.04
CA ALA A 290 7.49 10.71 0.17
C ALA A 290 6.63 10.93 1.42
N ALA A 291 5.60 11.79 1.34
CA ALA A 291 4.63 11.96 2.43
C ALA A 291 3.85 10.67 2.69
N MET A 292 3.40 9.98 1.64
CA MET A 292 2.65 8.73 1.73
C MET A 292 3.46 7.61 2.38
N TYR A 293 4.70 7.35 1.95
CA TYR A 293 5.53 6.30 2.55
C TYR A 293 5.95 6.63 3.99
N THR A 294 6.14 7.91 4.29
CA THR A 294 6.36 8.35 5.68
C THR A 294 5.12 8.09 6.53
N PHE A 295 3.93 8.42 6.04
CA PHE A 295 2.66 8.11 6.69
C PHE A 295 2.48 6.59 6.90
N VAL A 296 2.76 5.75 5.90
CA VAL A 296 2.69 4.28 6.00
C VAL A 296 3.55 3.75 7.15
N PHE A 297 4.67 4.37 7.43
CA PHE A 297 5.50 4.02 8.59
C PHE A 297 4.94 4.54 9.91
N LEU A 298 4.37 5.76 9.91
CA LEU A 298 4.01 6.49 11.13
C LEU A 298 2.60 6.23 11.66
N TRP A 299 1.66 5.73 10.85
CA TRP A 299 0.26 5.60 11.29
C TRP A 299 0.09 4.73 12.54
N THR A 300 0.86 3.65 12.65
CA THR A 300 0.82 2.76 13.82
C THR A 300 1.28 3.48 15.09
N PRO A 301 2.49 4.07 15.19
CA PRO A 301 2.91 4.79 16.39
C PRO A 301 2.09 6.06 16.65
N ALA A 302 1.47 6.66 15.63
CA ALA A 302 0.61 7.83 15.81
C ALA A 302 -0.74 7.50 16.46
N LEU A 303 -1.32 6.34 16.14
CA LEU A 303 -2.60 5.89 16.70
C LEU A 303 -2.45 5.15 18.05
N SER A 304 -1.24 4.72 18.40
CA SER A 304 -0.95 4.04 19.67
C SER A 304 0.30 4.64 20.37
N PRO A 305 0.32 5.95 20.68
CA PRO A 305 1.51 6.63 21.20
C PRO A 305 1.91 6.15 22.61
N ALA A 306 0.99 5.63 23.41
CA ALA A 306 1.23 5.08 24.73
C ALA A 306 1.15 3.54 24.78
N GLY A 307 1.21 2.86 23.62
CA GLY A 307 1.09 1.41 23.50
C GLY A 307 -0.35 0.91 23.65
N GLU A 308 -1.35 1.73 23.27
CA GLU A 308 -2.75 1.33 23.25
C GLU A 308 -2.97 0.16 22.32
N LEU A 309 -3.86 -0.76 22.71
CA LEU A 309 -4.28 -1.85 21.84
C LEU A 309 -5.20 -1.32 20.75
N ILE A 310 -4.78 -1.40 19.52
CA ILE A 310 -5.54 -1.00 18.32
C ILE A 310 -5.70 -2.20 17.37
N HIS A 311 -6.81 -2.24 16.65
CA HIS A 311 -7.08 -3.28 15.65
C HIS A 311 -6.43 -2.92 14.32
N HIS A 312 -5.14 -3.25 14.15
CA HIS A 312 -4.35 -2.89 12.98
C HIS A 312 -5.00 -3.31 11.67
N GLY A 313 -5.56 -4.52 11.60
CA GLY A 313 -6.23 -5.03 10.41
C GLY A 313 -7.50 -4.26 10.06
N MET A 314 -8.32 -3.89 11.05
CA MET A 314 -9.54 -3.08 10.82
C MET A 314 -9.19 -1.66 10.38
N ILE A 315 -8.20 -1.03 11.01
CA ILE A 315 -7.71 0.29 10.61
C ILE A 315 -7.22 0.24 9.16
N PHE A 316 -6.44 -0.78 8.82
CA PHE A 316 -5.95 -0.97 7.46
C PHE A 316 -7.10 -1.20 6.45
N ALA A 317 -8.12 -1.99 6.81
CA ALA A 317 -9.31 -2.15 5.98
C ALA A 317 -10.05 -0.83 5.76
N CYS A 318 -10.14 0.05 6.78
CA CYS A 318 -10.68 1.40 6.65
C CYS A 318 -9.83 2.25 5.68
N PHE A 319 -8.51 2.19 5.78
CA PHE A 319 -7.60 2.90 4.87
C PHE A 319 -7.79 2.44 3.43
N MET A 320 -7.81 1.15 3.17
CA MET A 320 -7.98 0.62 1.82
C MET A 320 -9.37 0.91 1.25
N THR A 321 -10.40 0.91 2.10
CA THR A 321 -11.75 1.32 1.69
C THR A 321 -11.80 2.81 1.35
N ALA A 322 -11.13 3.66 2.12
CA ALA A 322 -11.00 5.08 1.83
C ALA A 322 -10.22 5.34 0.53
N SER A 323 -9.12 4.63 0.31
CA SER A 323 -8.34 4.68 -0.93
C SER A 323 -9.17 4.23 -2.13
N MET A 324 -9.98 3.18 -1.97
CA MET A 324 -10.91 2.71 -3.01
C MET A 324 -12.00 3.76 -3.31
N ALA A 325 -12.49 4.50 -2.30
CA ALA A 325 -13.41 5.62 -2.52
C ALA A 325 -12.74 6.72 -3.37
N GLY A 326 -11.49 7.08 -3.07
CA GLY A 326 -10.73 8.05 -3.85
C GLY A 326 -10.52 7.61 -5.30
N SER A 327 -10.07 6.38 -5.52
CA SER A 327 -9.87 5.85 -6.87
C SER A 327 -11.18 5.73 -7.67
N SER A 328 -12.30 5.46 -6.98
CA SER A 328 -13.64 5.48 -7.59
C SER A 328 -14.14 6.90 -7.91
N LEU A 329 -13.71 7.91 -7.15
CA LEU A 329 -14.08 9.30 -7.41
C LEU A 329 -13.32 9.90 -8.61
N ALA A 330 -12.11 9.43 -8.89
CA ALA A 330 -11.24 9.96 -9.94
C ALA A 330 -11.89 9.96 -11.35
N PRO A 331 -12.49 8.87 -11.85
CA PRO A 331 -13.16 8.89 -13.15
C PRO A 331 -14.33 9.87 -13.23
N ILE A 332 -15.04 10.07 -12.11
CA ILE A 332 -16.17 11.02 -12.02
C ILE A 332 -15.66 12.46 -12.17
N LEU A 333 -14.55 12.79 -11.51
CA LEU A 333 -13.91 14.10 -11.62
C LEU A 333 -13.34 14.33 -13.01
N MET A 334 -12.65 13.32 -13.59
CA MET A 334 -12.05 13.42 -14.92
C MET A 334 -13.07 13.61 -16.05
N LYS A 335 -14.33 13.19 -15.86
CA LYS A 335 -15.43 13.50 -16.80
C LYS A 335 -15.83 14.98 -16.79
N ARG A 336 -15.61 15.68 -15.68
CA ARG A 336 -16.03 17.07 -15.49
C ARG A 336 -14.91 18.09 -15.71
N SER A 337 -13.66 17.71 -15.39
CA SER A 337 -12.50 18.60 -15.46
C SER A 337 -11.21 17.83 -15.63
N ARG A 338 -10.18 18.51 -16.17
CA ARG A 338 -8.84 17.92 -16.30
C ARG A 338 -8.19 17.76 -14.93
N PRO A 339 -7.31 16.75 -14.74
CA PRO A 339 -6.60 16.57 -13.46
C PRO A 339 -5.85 17.82 -12.99
N GLU A 340 -5.27 18.59 -13.90
CA GLU A 340 -4.55 19.82 -13.58
C GLU A 340 -5.41 20.84 -12.82
N THR A 341 -6.72 20.83 -13.04
CA THR A 341 -7.63 21.80 -12.43
C THR A 341 -7.94 21.47 -10.98
N TYR A 342 -8.12 20.15 -10.66
CA TYR A 342 -8.56 19.76 -9.33
C TYR A 342 -7.43 19.22 -8.42
N MET A 343 -6.31 18.74 -8.97
CA MET A 343 -5.23 18.12 -8.18
C MET A 343 -4.61 19.06 -7.15
N LYS A 344 -4.58 20.37 -7.39
CA LYS A 344 -4.15 21.35 -6.37
C LYS A 344 -5.02 21.29 -5.11
N TYR A 345 -6.32 21.08 -5.24
CA TYR A 345 -7.22 20.92 -4.10
C TYR A 345 -7.04 19.57 -3.45
N VAL A 346 -6.79 18.53 -4.23
CA VAL A 346 -6.51 17.18 -3.71
C VAL A 346 -5.25 17.20 -2.83
N PHE A 347 -4.15 17.82 -3.29
CA PHE A 347 -2.94 17.98 -2.48
C PHE A 347 -3.18 18.86 -1.25
N ALA A 348 -3.98 19.93 -1.36
CA ALA A 348 -4.32 20.80 -0.23
C ALA A 348 -5.12 20.03 0.84
N VAL A 349 -6.11 19.21 0.45
CA VAL A 349 -6.86 18.35 1.36
C VAL A 349 -5.91 17.34 2.03
N GLY A 350 -4.98 16.74 1.28
CA GLY A 350 -3.95 15.87 1.83
C GLY A 350 -3.07 16.57 2.86
N ALA A 351 -2.63 17.81 2.58
CA ALA A 351 -1.85 18.60 3.53
C ALA A 351 -2.64 18.91 4.80
N LEU A 352 -3.91 19.30 4.67
CA LEU A 352 -4.79 19.59 5.81
C LEU A 352 -5.05 18.32 6.64
N SER A 353 -5.20 17.15 6.02
CA SER A 353 -5.42 15.89 6.73
C SER A 353 -4.21 15.50 7.59
N LEU A 354 -2.97 15.67 7.09
CA LEU A 354 -1.76 15.38 7.84
C LEU A 354 -1.34 16.52 8.81
N LEU A 355 -1.94 17.70 8.68
CA LEU A 355 -1.82 18.78 9.66
C LEU A 355 -2.51 18.41 10.99
N VAL A 356 -3.56 17.59 10.97
CA VAL A 356 -4.27 17.14 12.19
C VAL A 356 -3.33 16.40 13.16
N PRO A 357 -2.64 15.32 12.78
CA PRO A 357 -1.68 14.67 13.67
C PRO A 357 -0.49 15.57 14.02
N PHE A 358 -0.05 16.45 13.14
CA PHE A 358 0.98 17.45 13.46
C PHE A 358 0.56 18.32 14.65
N VAL A 359 -0.61 18.94 14.59
CA VAL A 359 -1.13 19.81 15.68
C VAL A 359 -1.34 18.99 16.96
N TYR A 360 -1.91 17.79 16.85
CA TYR A 360 -2.13 16.93 18.01
C TYR A 360 -0.82 16.57 18.73
N HIS A 361 0.17 16.07 18.01
CA HIS A 361 1.44 15.65 18.60
C HIS A 361 2.36 16.84 19.01
N THR A 362 2.06 18.05 18.56
CA THR A 362 2.74 19.26 19.02
C THR A 362 2.15 19.77 20.35
N SER A 363 0.83 19.64 20.51
CA SER A 363 0.12 20.11 21.72
C SER A 363 0.13 19.11 22.88
N THR A 364 0.43 17.84 22.62
CA THR A 364 0.52 16.79 23.65
C THR A 364 1.98 16.54 24.00
N VAL A 365 2.35 16.77 25.28
CA VAL A 365 3.64 16.32 25.80
C VAL A 365 3.65 14.79 25.73
N GLN A 366 4.45 14.23 24.83
CA GLN A 366 4.62 12.78 24.78
C GLN A 366 5.33 12.31 26.05
N PRO A 367 4.80 11.29 26.76
CA PRO A 367 5.58 10.63 27.80
C PRO A 367 6.83 10.04 27.15
N ASP A 368 7.99 10.27 27.78
CA ASP A 368 9.26 9.69 27.34
C ASP A 368 9.08 8.18 27.09
N HIS A 369 9.50 7.72 25.92
CA HIS A 369 9.39 6.31 25.47
C HIS A 369 10.14 5.32 26.38
N LEU A 370 10.80 5.78 27.44
CA LEU A 370 11.61 5.00 28.38
C LEU A 370 10.83 4.47 29.59
N GLU A 371 9.60 4.91 29.86
CA GLU A 371 8.80 4.45 31.01
C GLU A 371 7.59 3.57 30.67
N ILE A 372 7.64 2.81 29.61
CA ILE A 372 6.65 1.74 29.41
C ILE A 372 7.05 0.56 30.31
N SER A 373 6.78 0.72 31.60
CA SER A 373 6.88 -0.36 32.57
C SER A 373 5.97 -1.51 32.17
N ARG A 374 6.57 -2.66 31.80
CA ARG A 374 5.89 -3.93 31.64
C ARG A 374 5.14 -4.25 32.93
N GLY A 375 3.85 -3.97 32.98
CA GLY A 375 3.01 -4.34 34.12
C GLY A 375 1.98 -3.32 34.59
N SER A 376 1.87 -2.14 34.02
CA SER A 376 0.87 -1.16 34.44
C SER A 376 -0.50 -1.37 33.74
N GLU A 377 -1.59 -1.10 34.47
CA GLU A 377 -2.98 -1.19 34.00
C GLU A 377 -3.31 -0.36 32.74
N LYS A 378 -2.38 0.45 32.24
CA LYS A 378 -2.51 1.28 31.03
C LYS A 378 -2.66 0.49 29.73
N TYR A 379 -2.23 -0.77 29.68
CA TYR A 379 -2.30 -1.63 28.49
C TYR A 379 -3.73 -2.00 28.01
N TRP A 380 -4.75 -1.60 28.77
CA TRP A 380 -6.14 -1.98 28.47
C TRP A 380 -7.02 -0.82 28.01
N LYS A 381 -6.45 0.36 27.79
CA LYS A 381 -7.20 1.48 27.21
C LYS A 381 -7.18 1.33 25.69
N GLY A 382 -8.35 1.18 25.10
CA GLY A 382 -8.53 1.28 23.65
C GLY A 382 -8.18 2.70 23.13
N MET A 383 -8.30 2.90 21.82
CA MET A 383 -7.99 4.16 21.16
C MET A 383 -8.69 5.34 21.83
N GLN A 384 -7.93 6.38 22.16
CA GLN A 384 -8.44 7.62 22.75
C GLN A 384 -9.34 8.37 21.74
N PRO A 385 -10.27 9.26 22.19
CA PRO A 385 -11.08 10.05 21.27
C PRO A 385 -10.28 10.82 20.22
N GLN A 386 -9.10 11.32 20.59
CA GLN A 386 -8.18 11.98 19.67
C GLN A 386 -7.60 11.04 18.61
N GLY A 387 -7.42 9.76 18.94
CA GLY A 387 -7.03 8.73 17.98
C GLY A 387 -8.08 8.53 16.89
N TRP A 388 -9.38 8.61 17.24
CA TRP A 388 -10.46 8.55 16.24
C TRP A 388 -10.46 9.74 15.28
N ILE A 389 -10.15 10.95 15.78
CA ILE A 389 -9.99 12.13 14.92
C ILE A 389 -8.81 11.95 13.99
N GLN A 390 -7.68 11.44 14.47
CA GLN A 390 -6.53 11.12 13.64
C GLN A 390 -6.85 10.03 12.62
N LEU A 391 -7.56 8.97 13.01
CA LEU A 391 -8.00 7.90 12.10
C LEU A 391 -8.87 8.47 10.97
N ALA A 392 -9.82 9.36 11.30
CA ALA A 392 -10.64 10.01 10.29
C ALA A 392 -9.78 10.87 9.34
N ALA A 393 -8.84 11.65 9.85
CA ALA A 393 -7.92 12.43 9.06
C ALA A 393 -7.04 11.54 8.15
N PHE A 394 -6.58 10.41 8.65
CA PHE A 394 -5.82 9.42 7.88
C PHE A 394 -6.66 8.78 6.78
N CYS A 395 -7.93 8.48 7.02
CA CYS A 395 -8.83 8.01 5.97
C CYS A 395 -9.08 9.09 4.90
N VAL A 396 -9.17 10.37 5.27
CA VAL A 396 -9.22 11.46 4.29
C VAL A 396 -7.93 11.50 3.45
N PHE A 397 -6.77 11.32 4.08
CA PHE A 397 -5.50 11.21 3.35
C PHE A 397 -5.49 10.01 2.39
N GLU A 398 -6.01 8.86 2.81
CA GLU A 398 -6.13 7.68 1.94
C GLU A 398 -7.10 7.89 0.76
N VAL A 399 -8.18 8.65 0.94
CA VAL A 399 -9.00 9.10 -0.21
C VAL A 399 -8.15 9.91 -1.19
N VAL A 400 -7.30 10.79 -0.69
CA VAL A 400 -6.37 11.57 -1.52
C VAL A 400 -5.38 10.65 -2.24
N VAL A 401 -4.84 9.62 -1.56
CA VAL A 401 -3.97 8.59 -2.17
C VAL A 401 -4.70 7.88 -3.31
N GLY A 402 -5.95 7.48 -3.08
CA GLY A 402 -6.78 6.83 -4.11
C GLY A 402 -7.03 7.72 -5.33
N LEU A 403 -7.27 9.01 -5.14
CA LEU A 403 -7.42 10.00 -6.21
C LEU A 403 -6.12 10.28 -6.97
N PHE A 404 -5.00 10.27 -6.25
CA PHE A 404 -3.69 10.61 -6.79
C PHE A 404 -3.28 9.70 -7.95
N TRP A 405 -3.36 8.37 -7.78
CA TRP A 405 -2.83 7.44 -8.75
C TRP A 405 -3.47 7.55 -10.13
N PRO A 406 -4.80 7.49 -10.32
CA PRO A 406 -5.41 7.62 -11.63
C PRO A 406 -5.18 9.01 -12.26
N SER A 407 -5.20 10.07 -11.44
CA SER A 407 -4.99 11.43 -11.90
C SER A 407 -3.57 11.66 -12.40
N MET A 408 -2.58 11.17 -11.64
CA MET A 408 -1.17 11.25 -12.05
C MET A 408 -0.88 10.37 -13.26
N MET A 409 -1.48 9.19 -13.38
CA MET A 409 -1.34 8.36 -14.59
C MET A 409 -1.82 9.11 -15.83
N THR A 410 -2.95 9.80 -15.74
CA THR A 410 -3.49 10.61 -16.85
C THR A 410 -2.55 11.77 -17.21
N MET A 411 -2.04 12.50 -16.22
CA MET A 411 -1.09 13.60 -16.45
C MET A 411 0.22 13.07 -17.04
N ARG A 412 0.75 11.95 -16.55
CA ARG A 412 1.95 11.31 -17.11
C ARG A 412 1.76 10.88 -18.56
N ALA A 413 0.59 10.34 -18.92
CA ALA A 413 0.28 9.98 -20.29
C ALA A 413 0.29 11.20 -21.23
N HIS A 414 -0.07 12.38 -20.72
CA HIS A 414 -0.11 13.62 -21.48
C HIS A 414 1.25 14.33 -21.61
N TYR A 415 2.03 14.37 -20.52
CA TYR A 415 3.25 15.19 -20.47
C TYR A 415 4.54 14.41 -20.76
N LEU A 416 4.56 13.08 -20.53
CA LEU A 416 5.80 12.32 -20.71
C LEU A 416 5.90 11.73 -22.12
N PRO A 417 7.06 11.88 -22.80
CA PRO A 417 7.32 11.25 -24.09
C PRO A 417 7.28 9.72 -23.95
N GLU A 418 6.62 9.03 -24.87
CA GLU A 418 6.39 7.59 -24.81
C GLU A 418 7.69 6.79 -24.74
N ASP A 419 8.68 7.15 -25.55
CA ASP A 419 9.96 6.45 -25.67
C ASP A 419 10.78 6.46 -24.36
N LEU A 420 10.61 7.49 -23.52
CA LEU A 420 11.38 7.68 -22.29
C LEU A 420 10.52 7.54 -21.02
N ARG A 421 9.23 7.29 -21.14
CA ARG A 421 8.26 7.30 -20.01
C ARG A 421 8.71 6.43 -18.85
N SER A 422 9.07 5.17 -19.10
CA SER A 422 9.48 4.24 -18.05
C SER A 422 10.77 4.70 -17.34
N THR A 423 11.73 5.21 -18.10
CA THR A 423 13.00 5.68 -17.55
C THR A 423 12.83 6.96 -16.74
N ILE A 424 12.00 7.91 -17.22
CA ILE A 424 11.66 9.13 -16.48
C ILE A 424 10.96 8.80 -15.17
N LEU A 425 10.01 7.85 -15.16
CA LEU A 425 9.34 7.40 -13.95
C LEU A 425 10.31 6.77 -12.94
N ASN A 426 11.30 6.03 -13.41
CA ASN A 426 12.36 5.52 -12.55
C ASN A 426 13.26 6.65 -12.00
N CYS A 427 13.54 7.69 -12.80
CA CYS A 427 14.24 8.88 -12.32
C CYS A 427 13.45 9.61 -11.21
N PHE A 428 12.12 9.70 -11.31
CA PHE A 428 11.26 10.30 -10.27
C PHE A 428 11.30 9.52 -8.94
N ARG A 429 11.50 8.21 -9.01
CA ARG A 429 11.63 7.36 -7.81
C ARG A 429 12.92 7.56 -7.04
N ILE A 430 13.98 8.07 -7.68
CA ILE A 430 15.27 8.28 -7.01
C ILE A 430 15.16 9.30 -5.87
N PRO A 431 14.73 10.56 -6.09
CA PRO A 431 14.57 11.52 -5.01
C PRO A 431 13.54 11.07 -3.97
N LEU A 432 12.44 10.47 -4.39
CA LEU A 432 11.44 9.89 -3.50
C LEU A 432 12.06 8.91 -2.49
N ASN A 433 12.71 7.86 -2.98
CA ASN A 433 13.28 6.83 -2.10
C ASN A 433 14.41 7.40 -1.23
N LEU A 434 15.19 8.34 -1.76
CA LEU A 434 16.22 9.04 -0.99
C LEU A 434 15.61 9.81 0.18
N PHE A 435 14.53 10.57 -0.04
CA PHE A 435 13.82 11.29 1.02
C PHE A 435 13.29 10.32 2.08
N VAL A 436 12.62 9.25 1.68
CA VAL A 436 12.09 8.24 2.61
C VAL A 436 13.21 7.61 3.43
N CYS A 437 14.34 7.23 2.80
CA CYS A 437 15.49 6.67 3.51
C CYS A 437 16.10 7.65 4.52
N ILE A 438 16.25 8.93 4.15
CA ILE A 438 16.78 9.97 5.05
C ILE A 438 15.85 10.17 6.25
N ILE A 439 14.54 10.25 6.01
CA ILE A 439 13.53 10.43 7.06
C ILE A 439 13.56 9.24 8.01
N LEU A 440 13.48 8.01 7.49
CA LEU A 440 13.45 6.80 8.30
C LEU A 440 14.78 6.53 9.04
N TYR A 441 15.91 6.94 8.48
CA TYR A 441 17.21 6.84 9.16
C TYR A 441 17.26 7.72 10.40
N ASN A 442 16.68 8.91 10.32
CA ASN A 442 16.67 9.91 11.38
C ASN A 442 15.37 9.89 12.22
N VAL A 443 14.50 8.91 12.02
CA VAL A 443 13.17 8.85 12.65
C VAL A 443 13.21 8.95 14.19
N HIS A 444 14.30 8.47 14.80
CA HIS A 444 14.49 8.51 16.26
C HIS A 444 14.96 9.86 16.80
N LEU A 445 15.39 10.77 15.92
CA LEU A 445 15.85 12.12 16.30
C LEU A 445 14.71 13.14 16.28
N PHE A 446 13.63 12.85 15.56
CA PHE A 446 12.53 13.78 15.38
C PHE A 446 11.26 13.27 16.07
N PRO A 447 10.53 14.14 16.78
CA PRO A 447 9.22 13.79 17.31
C PRO A 447 8.22 13.52 16.18
N LEU A 448 7.17 12.74 16.48
CA LEU A 448 6.10 12.45 15.52
C LEU A 448 5.51 13.72 14.89
N SER A 449 5.38 14.79 15.68
CA SER A 449 4.92 16.10 15.19
C SER A 449 5.79 16.63 14.06
N ALA A 450 7.12 16.64 14.21
CA ALA A 450 8.02 17.12 13.17
C ALA A 450 7.91 16.30 11.88
N MET A 451 7.71 14.97 12.00
CA MET A 451 7.53 14.07 10.86
C MET A 451 6.24 14.37 10.09
N PHE A 452 5.11 14.54 10.79
CA PHE A 452 3.84 14.94 10.16
C PHE A 452 3.89 16.37 9.62
N GLY A 453 4.61 17.28 10.29
CA GLY A 453 4.89 18.62 9.77
C GLY A 453 5.64 18.58 8.44
N LEU A 454 6.63 17.71 8.33
CA LEU A 454 7.37 17.51 7.07
C LEU A 454 6.49 16.93 5.97
N CYS A 455 5.63 15.95 6.28
CA CYS A 455 4.64 15.44 5.30
C CYS A 455 3.70 16.54 4.82
N THR A 456 3.21 17.38 5.74
CA THR A 456 2.37 18.55 5.41
C THR A 456 3.12 19.54 4.52
N ALA A 457 4.40 19.81 4.79
CA ALA A 457 5.25 20.68 3.97
C ALA A 457 5.45 20.11 2.56
N PHE A 458 5.70 18.79 2.41
CA PHE A 458 5.81 18.14 1.12
C PHE A 458 4.52 18.24 0.29
N LEU A 459 3.36 18.01 0.91
CA LEU A 459 2.07 18.15 0.22
C LEU A 459 1.78 19.60 -0.17
N THR A 460 2.16 20.57 0.69
CA THR A 460 2.08 21.99 0.35
C THR A 460 3.00 22.35 -0.81
N ALA A 461 4.21 21.80 -0.86
CA ALA A 461 5.11 21.97 -2.00
C ALA A 461 4.50 21.38 -3.29
N ALA A 462 3.83 20.21 -3.19
CA ALA A 462 3.10 19.64 -4.31
C ALA A 462 1.96 20.54 -4.81
N VAL A 463 1.23 21.25 -3.91
CA VAL A 463 0.25 22.28 -4.30
C VAL A 463 0.91 23.39 -5.10
N VAL A 464 2.06 23.91 -4.62
CA VAL A 464 2.80 24.99 -5.32
C VAL A 464 3.26 24.52 -6.70
N CYS A 465 3.79 23.31 -6.82
CA CYS A 465 4.18 22.74 -8.11
C CYS A 465 2.98 22.61 -9.05
N MET A 466 1.81 22.17 -8.53
CA MET A 466 0.59 22.02 -9.34
C MET A 466 0.02 23.35 -9.82
N VAL A 467 0.14 24.42 -9.06
CA VAL A 467 -0.29 25.77 -9.46
C VAL A 467 0.61 26.35 -10.55
N ARG A 468 1.89 25.92 -10.58
CA ARG A 468 2.87 26.37 -11.59
C ARG A 468 2.87 25.53 -12.87
N LEU A 469 2.31 24.33 -12.86
CA LEU A 469 2.12 23.46 -14.02
C LEU A 469 1.01 23.99 -14.93
#